data_6600b57402f36d2315b6dd8782338d5f
#
_entry.id   6600b57402f36d2315b6dd8782338d5f
#
_cell.length_a   1.000
_cell.length_b   1.000
_cell.length_c   1.000
_cell.angle_alpha   90.00
_cell.angle_beta   90.00
_cell.angle_gamma   90.00
#
_symmetry.space_group_name_H-M   'P 1'
#
loop_
_entity.id
_entity.type
_entity.pdbx_description
1 polymer ?
#
loop_
_entity_poly.entity_id
_entity_poly.type
_entity_poly.pdbx_seq_one_letter_code
_entity_poly.pdbx_strand_id
1 'polypeptide(L)'
;MEQEFFYKDEKAKLIPLCRSLLRYGREAVANSDFARLKAVVKAGAEAGAYHRDRFGLNPVLRNMSAAELLCERLGSDRNMIVAVMLYNLNRHGFLSRETILKEWGADVAKIVDGLNKVSTLYSRHSLVGSENFRNLLLTFAEDIRVIILMIVDRLALMRAINHHPNQQYVNDVAYEVSYLYAPLAHRLGLYGIKSELEDLSLKYTNREVFTQIAHKLNETKASRDAYIADFIKPVKAKLEQEGLKFEIKGRTKSISSIWNKMKKQKNDIENIYDLFAIRIILDVPKEREKNECWLAYSIVTDMYRPNPSRLKDWLSIPKSNGYESLHITVYGPENKWVEVQIRSKRMDVIAEKGLAAHWKYKGDRKSTRLNSSHSHASRMPASA
;
A
#
# COMPACT_ATOMS: atom_id res chain seq x y z
N MET A 1 -18.37 -38.34 -4.17
CA MET A 1 -18.68 -37.06 -4.79
C MET A 1 -17.40 -36.25 -4.75
N GLU A 2 -16.75 -36.05 -5.89
CA GLU A 2 -15.61 -35.14 -6.01
C GLU A 2 -16.12 -33.76 -5.63
N GLN A 3 -15.61 -33.21 -4.57
CA GLN A 3 -15.95 -31.85 -4.12
C GLN A 3 -15.41 -30.89 -5.20
N GLU A 4 -16.32 -30.20 -5.90
CA GLU A 4 -15.96 -29.27 -6.96
C GLU A 4 -15.03 -28.19 -6.38
N PHE A 5 -13.78 -28.11 -6.85
CA PHE A 5 -12.75 -27.20 -6.29
C PHE A 5 -13.15 -25.73 -6.38
N PHE A 6 -13.84 -25.34 -7.46
CA PHE A 6 -14.41 -24.00 -7.63
C PHE A 6 -15.92 -24.03 -7.53
N TYR A 7 -16.49 -23.26 -6.62
CA TYR A 7 -17.94 -23.04 -6.59
C TYR A 7 -18.39 -22.17 -7.78
N LYS A 8 -19.69 -22.17 -8.09
CA LYS A 8 -20.24 -21.46 -9.24
C LYS A 8 -19.93 -19.96 -9.24
N ASP A 9 -20.06 -19.30 -8.09
CA ASP A 9 -19.73 -17.88 -7.90
C ASP A 9 -18.23 -17.60 -7.99
N GLU A 10 -17.40 -18.55 -7.60
CA GLU A 10 -15.93 -18.47 -7.70
C GLU A 10 -15.46 -18.57 -9.16
N LYS A 11 -16.09 -19.47 -9.96
CA LYS A 11 -15.82 -19.55 -11.41
C LYS A 11 -16.09 -18.24 -12.12
N ALA A 12 -17.14 -17.52 -11.71
CA ALA A 12 -17.46 -16.21 -12.25
C ALA A 12 -16.39 -15.15 -11.98
N LYS A 13 -15.66 -15.26 -10.85
CA LYS A 13 -14.56 -14.35 -10.47
C LYS A 13 -13.24 -14.67 -11.17
N LEU A 14 -13.03 -15.91 -11.60
CA LEU A 14 -11.77 -16.38 -12.16
C LEU A 14 -11.40 -15.67 -13.46
N ILE A 15 -12.36 -15.52 -14.38
CA ILE A 15 -12.12 -14.90 -15.70
C ILE A 15 -11.74 -13.42 -15.58
N PRO A 16 -12.46 -12.57 -14.81
CA PRO A 16 -12.05 -11.20 -14.58
C PRO A 16 -10.65 -11.07 -13.97
N LEU A 17 -10.32 -11.89 -12.95
CA LEU A 17 -9.00 -11.91 -12.32
C LEU A 17 -7.89 -12.30 -13.31
N CYS A 18 -8.11 -13.33 -14.14
CA CYS A 18 -7.15 -13.71 -15.18
C CYS A 18 -6.91 -12.56 -16.16
N ARG A 19 -7.97 -11.89 -16.63
CA ARG A 19 -7.87 -10.74 -17.55
C ARG A 19 -7.11 -9.58 -16.91
N SER A 20 -7.40 -9.29 -15.66
CA SER A 20 -6.75 -8.23 -14.89
C SER A 20 -5.26 -8.52 -14.68
N LEU A 21 -4.90 -9.74 -14.28
CA LEU A 21 -3.50 -10.17 -14.15
C LEU A 21 -2.74 -10.11 -15.47
N LEU A 22 -3.35 -10.53 -16.57
CA LEU A 22 -2.73 -10.40 -17.90
C LEU A 22 -2.55 -8.93 -18.31
N ARG A 23 -3.52 -8.07 -17.97
CA ARG A 23 -3.43 -6.64 -18.29
C ARG A 23 -2.34 -5.92 -17.51
N TYR A 24 -2.30 -6.10 -16.19
CA TYR A 24 -1.36 -5.39 -15.31
C TYR A 24 0.01 -6.07 -15.21
N GLY A 25 0.05 -7.39 -15.35
CA GLY A 25 1.29 -8.18 -15.24
C GLY A 25 2.09 -8.30 -16.54
N ARG A 26 1.53 -7.91 -17.69
CA ARG A 26 2.10 -8.13 -19.03
C ARG A 26 3.50 -7.58 -19.24
N GLU A 27 3.82 -6.48 -18.57
CA GLU A 27 5.15 -5.86 -18.67
C GLU A 27 6.25 -6.66 -17.94
N ALA A 28 5.88 -7.44 -16.91
CA ALA A 28 6.84 -8.13 -16.05
C ALA A 28 6.86 -9.64 -16.25
N VAL A 29 5.74 -10.24 -16.68
CA VAL A 29 5.57 -11.70 -16.77
C VAL A 29 5.33 -12.08 -18.22
N ALA A 30 6.22 -12.91 -18.78
CA ALA A 30 6.07 -13.42 -20.13
C ALA A 30 4.82 -14.31 -20.27
N ASN A 31 4.23 -14.35 -21.46
CA ASN A 31 3.09 -15.23 -21.74
C ASN A 31 3.39 -16.70 -21.46
N SER A 32 4.63 -17.14 -21.69
CA SER A 32 5.11 -18.48 -21.35
C SER A 32 5.05 -18.78 -19.86
N ASP A 33 5.41 -17.82 -19.01
CA ASP A 33 5.32 -17.97 -17.55
C ASP A 33 3.86 -18.04 -17.08
N PHE A 34 2.98 -17.24 -17.65
CA PHE A 34 1.54 -17.34 -17.36
C PHE A 34 0.96 -18.70 -17.77
N ALA A 35 1.34 -19.24 -18.94
CA ALA A 35 0.91 -20.55 -19.37
C ALA A 35 1.42 -21.67 -18.44
N ARG A 36 2.68 -21.60 -18.01
CA ARG A 36 3.29 -22.52 -17.04
C ARG A 36 2.61 -22.42 -15.67
N LEU A 37 2.39 -21.20 -15.14
CA LEU A 37 1.67 -20.99 -13.88
C LEU A 37 0.26 -21.59 -13.94
N LYS A 38 -0.47 -21.37 -15.04
CA LYS A 38 -1.80 -21.94 -15.24
C LYS A 38 -1.76 -23.48 -15.20
N ALA A 39 -0.79 -24.09 -15.87
CA ALA A 39 -0.63 -25.55 -15.90
C ALA A 39 -0.33 -26.12 -14.51
N VAL A 40 0.60 -25.52 -13.77
CA VAL A 40 1.00 -25.94 -12.41
C VAL A 40 -0.14 -25.75 -11.42
N VAL A 41 -0.84 -24.61 -11.45
CA VAL A 41 -1.99 -24.34 -10.58
C VAL A 41 -3.13 -25.31 -10.86
N LYS A 42 -3.41 -25.61 -12.14
CA LYS A 42 -4.42 -26.59 -12.53
C LYS A 42 -4.06 -27.99 -12.01
N ALA A 43 -2.84 -28.45 -12.24
CA ALA A 43 -2.36 -29.75 -11.76
C ALA A 43 -2.44 -29.86 -10.22
N GLY A 44 -2.06 -28.80 -9.49
CA GLY A 44 -2.19 -28.74 -8.03
C GLY A 44 -3.64 -28.80 -7.55
N ALA A 45 -4.57 -28.15 -8.27
CA ALA A 45 -5.99 -28.20 -7.95
C ALA A 45 -6.58 -29.62 -8.19
N GLU A 46 -6.23 -30.25 -9.30
CA GLU A 46 -6.63 -31.62 -9.64
C GLU A 46 -6.05 -32.66 -8.65
N ALA A 47 -4.85 -32.44 -8.14
CA ALA A 47 -4.22 -33.27 -7.13
C ALA A 47 -4.71 -32.99 -5.68
N GLY A 48 -5.64 -32.04 -5.47
CA GLY A 48 -6.14 -31.71 -4.14
C GLY A 48 -5.12 -30.98 -3.25
N ALA A 49 -4.09 -30.36 -3.84
CA ALA A 49 -3.01 -29.69 -3.11
C ALA A 49 -3.41 -28.35 -2.46
N TYR A 50 -4.61 -27.86 -2.73
CA TYR A 50 -5.13 -26.63 -2.17
C TYR A 50 -6.19 -26.91 -1.11
N HIS A 51 -6.03 -26.29 0.04
CA HIS A 51 -6.99 -26.37 1.14
C HIS A 51 -7.59 -24.98 1.41
N ARG A 52 -8.92 -24.92 1.58
CA ARG A 52 -9.60 -23.72 1.99
C ARG A 52 -9.15 -23.31 3.40
N ASP A 53 -8.99 -22.02 3.61
CA ASP A 53 -8.64 -21.48 4.92
C ASP A 53 -9.86 -21.51 5.88
N ARG A 54 -9.67 -21.04 7.12
CA ARG A 54 -10.73 -20.96 8.13
C ARG A 54 -11.92 -20.06 7.73
N PHE A 55 -11.77 -19.26 6.68
CA PHE A 55 -12.84 -18.43 6.11
C PHE A 55 -13.56 -19.13 4.95
N GLY A 56 -13.18 -20.35 4.61
CA GLY A 56 -13.72 -21.08 3.48
C GLY A 56 -13.31 -20.54 2.11
N LEU A 57 -12.35 -19.61 2.07
CA LEU A 57 -11.92 -18.97 0.84
C LEU A 57 -11.10 -19.92 -0.04
N ASN A 58 -11.31 -19.81 -1.37
CA ASN A 58 -10.53 -20.53 -2.34
C ASN A 58 -9.11 -19.94 -2.42
N PRO A 59 -8.05 -20.72 -2.12
CA PRO A 59 -6.68 -20.22 -2.06
C PRO A 59 -6.14 -19.75 -3.42
N VAL A 60 -6.58 -20.32 -4.53
CA VAL A 60 -6.17 -19.87 -5.87
C VAL A 60 -6.72 -18.48 -6.16
N LEU A 61 -8.01 -18.23 -5.89
CA LEU A 61 -8.60 -16.90 -6.08
C LEU A 61 -7.96 -15.86 -5.16
N ARG A 62 -7.62 -16.25 -3.93
CA ARG A 62 -6.93 -15.36 -2.99
C ARG A 62 -5.53 -14.99 -3.50
N ASN A 63 -4.76 -15.98 -3.95
CA ASN A 63 -3.42 -15.75 -4.54
C ASN A 63 -3.50 -14.87 -5.79
N MET A 64 -4.47 -15.11 -6.67
CA MET A 64 -4.71 -14.28 -7.85
C MET A 64 -5.08 -12.85 -7.49
N SER A 65 -5.93 -12.66 -6.47
CA SER A 65 -6.29 -11.31 -5.98
C SER A 65 -5.09 -10.59 -5.36
N ALA A 66 -4.22 -11.30 -4.65
CA ALA A 66 -2.98 -10.75 -4.13
C ALA A 66 -2.01 -10.37 -5.27
N ALA A 67 -1.86 -11.22 -6.29
CA ALA A 67 -1.05 -10.93 -7.47
C ALA A 67 -1.59 -9.73 -8.27
N GLU A 68 -2.91 -9.61 -8.42
CA GLU A 68 -3.56 -8.47 -9.05
C GLU A 68 -3.26 -7.15 -8.31
N LEU A 69 -3.46 -7.14 -6.98
CA LEU A 69 -3.15 -5.99 -6.12
C LEU A 69 -1.68 -5.58 -6.21
N LEU A 70 -0.78 -6.56 -6.24
CA LEU A 70 0.65 -6.31 -6.43
C LEU A 70 0.90 -5.57 -7.75
N CYS A 71 0.35 -6.07 -8.86
CA CYS A 71 0.52 -5.48 -10.17
C CYS A 71 -0.10 -4.08 -10.26
N GLU A 72 -1.34 -3.93 -9.80
CA GLU A 72 -2.10 -2.68 -9.88
C GLU A 72 -1.48 -1.56 -9.03
N ARG A 73 -1.12 -1.88 -7.78
CA ARG A 73 -0.74 -0.87 -6.78
C ARG A 73 0.75 -0.61 -6.70
N LEU A 74 1.57 -1.64 -6.87
CA LEU A 74 3.01 -1.55 -6.60
C LEU A 74 3.86 -1.64 -7.86
N GLY A 75 3.27 -2.12 -8.93
CA GLY A 75 3.96 -2.45 -10.16
C GLY A 75 4.38 -3.90 -10.19
N SER A 76 4.46 -4.43 -11.40
CA SER A 76 4.64 -5.85 -11.61
C SER A 76 6.10 -6.26 -11.37
N ASP A 77 6.30 -7.25 -10.52
CA ASP A 77 7.56 -8.00 -10.36
C ASP A 77 7.28 -9.47 -10.62
N ARG A 78 7.95 -10.04 -11.62
CA ARG A 78 7.77 -11.43 -12.04
C ARG A 78 7.93 -12.41 -10.89
N ASN A 79 9.00 -12.26 -10.12
CA ASN A 79 9.36 -13.22 -9.09
C ASN A 79 8.35 -13.20 -7.93
N MET A 80 7.82 -12.03 -7.60
CA MET A 80 6.77 -11.89 -6.58
C MET A 80 5.44 -12.50 -7.05
N ILE A 81 5.03 -12.26 -8.31
CA ILE A 81 3.80 -12.81 -8.89
C ILE A 81 3.88 -14.34 -8.90
N VAL A 82 5.00 -14.90 -9.39
CA VAL A 82 5.21 -16.34 -9.42
C VAL A 82 5.23 -16.92 -8.01
N ALA A 83 5.96 -16.30 -7.08
CA ALA A 83 6.08 -16.79 -5.71
C ALA A 83 4.73 -16.87 -4.98
N VAL A 84 3.87 -15.84 -5.09
CA VAL A 84 2.55 -15.86 -4.44
C VAL A 84 1.64 -16.92 -5.01
N MET A 85 1.77 -17.23 -6.32
CA MET A 85 0.98 -18.29 -6.96
C MET A 85 1.45 -19.70 -6.58
N LEU A 86 2.76 -19.90 -6.36
CA LEU A 86 3.36 -21.20 -6.04
C LEU A 86 3.44 -21.50 -4.54
N TYR A 87 3.37 -20.48 -3.69
CA TYR A 87 3.58 -20.59 -2.25
C TYR A 87 2.73 -21.69 -1.59
N ASN A 88 1.42 -21.72 -1.85
CA ASN A 88 0.53 -22.73 -1.26
C ASN A 88 0.86 -24.15 -1.73
N LEU A 89 1.25 -24.31 -2.99
CA LEU A 89 1.65 -25.61 -3.55
C LEU A 89 2.93 -26.14 -2.89
N ASN A 90 3.88 -25.26 -2.61
CA ASN A 90 5.09 -25.63 -1.88
C ASN A 90 4.78 -25.95 -0.40
N ARG A 91 3.99 -25.12 0.26
CA ARG A 91 3.62 -25.28 1.68
C ARG A 91 2.91 -26.62 1.94
N HIS A 92 2.08 -27.07 1.02
CA HIS A 92 1.34 -28.32 1.12
C HIS A 92 2.07 -29.53 0.46
N GLY A 93 3.35 -29.37 0.09
CA GLY A 93 4.20 -30.47 -0.37
C GLY A 93 3.98 -30.92 -1.82
N PHE A 94 3.12 -30.23 -2.60
CA PHE A 94 2.91 -30.56 -4.01
C PHE A 94 4.10 -30.16 -4.91
N LEU A 95 4.73 -29.03 -4.61
CA LEU A 95 5.96 -28.58 -5.28
C LEU A 95 7.13 -28.57 -4.30
N SER A 96 8.21 -29.28 -4.63
CA SER A 96 9.44 -29.21 -3.85
C SER A 96 10.18 -27.90 -4.06
N ARG A 97 11.02 -27.52 -3.10
CA ARG A 97 11.91 -26.36 -3.22
C ARG A 97 12.85 -26.49 -4.42
N GLU A 98 13.36 -27.69 -4.67
CA GLU A 98 14.26 -28.01 -5.77
C GLU A 98 13.58 -27.82 -7.12
N THR A 99 12.32 -28.22 -7.24
CA THR A 99 11.50 -27.99 -8.44
C THR A 99 11.32 -26.49 -8.68
N ILE A 100 10.98 -25.71 -7.64
CA ILE A 100 10.83 -24.26 -7.77
C ILE A 100 12.16 -23.61 -8.19
N LEU A 101 13.27 -24.02 -7.57
CA LEU A 101 14.61 -23.50 -7.89
C LEU A 101 14.97 -23.78 -9.37
N LYS A 102 14.73 -25.02 -9.83
CA LYS A 102 15.07 -25.45 -11.18
C LYS A 102 14.20 -24.79 -12.25
N GLU A 103 12.90 -24.69 -11.99
CA GLU A 103 11.93 -24.25 -13.00
C GLU A 103 11.65 -22.75 -13.00
N TRP A 104 11.73 -22.10 -11.84
CA TRP A 104 11.35 -20.70 -11.67
C TRP A 104 12.48 -19.78 -11.24
N GLY A 105 13.60 -20.36 -10.79
CA GLY A 105 14.82 -19.63 -10.43
C GLY A 105 15.00 -19.37 -8.96
N ALA A 106 16.23 -18.95 -8.59
CA ALA A 106 16.66 -18.76 -7.21
C ALA A 106 15.89 -17.67 -6.46
N ASP A 107 15.54 -16.59 -7.13
CA ASP A 107 14.78 -15.47 -6.52
C ASP A 107 13.39 -15.90 -6.10
N VAL A 108 12.68 -16.65 -6.95
CA VAL A 108 11.34 -17.19 -6.62
C VAL A 108 11.44 -18.15 -5.44
N ALA A 109 12.40 -19.08 -5.47
CA ALA A 109 12.62 -20.03 -4.37
C ALA A 109 12.92 -19.30 -3.06
N LYS A 110 13.76 -18.25 -3.09
CA LYS A 110 14.09 -17.43 -1.90
C LYS A 110 12.85 -16.74 -1.31
N ILE A 111 11.97 -16.18 -2.16
CA ILE A 111 10.73 -15.54 -1.70
C ILE A 111 9.79 -16.57 -1.08
N VAL A 112 9.61 -17.74 -1.71
CA VAL A 112 8.76 -18.82 -1.19
C VAL A 112 9.30 -19.34 0.15
N ASP A 113 10.61 -19.56 0.28
CA ASP A 113 11.26 -19.92 1.55
C ASP A 113 10.99 -18.88 2.64
N GLY A 114 11.09 -17.59 2.30
CA GLY A 114 10.80 -16.48 3.21
C GLY A 114 9.34 -16.49 3.69
N LEU A 115 8.39 -16.69 2.80
CA LEU A 115 6.96 -16.81 3.13
C LEU A 115 6.71 -17.99 4.08
N ASN A 116 7.35 -19.14 3.85
CA ASN A 116 7.25 -20.31 4.73
C ASN A 116 7.84 -20.04 6.11
N LYS A 117 9.03 -19.44 6.19
CA LYS A 117 9.65 -19.06 7.47
C LYS A 117 8.74 -18.15 8.29
N VAL A 118 8.20 -17.11 7.67
CA VAL A 118 7.30 -16.17 8.35
C VAL A 118 6.01 -16.86 8.78
N SER A 119 5.41 -17.69 7.94
CA SER A 119 4.20 -18.45 8.31
C SER A 119 4.43 -19.35 9.54
N THR A 120 5.61 -19.96 9.65
CA THR A 120 5.99 -20.78 10.82
C THR A 120 6.15 -19.93 12.08
N LEU A 121 6.69 -18.71 11.96
CA LEU A 121 6.79 -17.77 13.08
C LEU A 121 5.40 -17.38 13.61
N TYR A 122 4.46 -17.12 12.71
CA TYR A 122 3.07 -16.81 13.09
C TYR A 122 2.39 -17.92 13.90
N SER A 123 2.65 -19.18 13.53
CA SER A 123 2.04 -20.32 14.24
C SER A 123 2.62 -20.56 15.65
N ARG A 124 3.81 -20.01 15.94
CA ARG A 124 4.53 -20.24 17.21
C ARG A 124 4.38 -19.11 18.24
N HIS A 125 3.96 -17.91 17.83
CA HIS A 125 3.95 -16.74 18.70
C HIS A 125 2.52 -16.29 19.01
N SER A 126 2.10 -16.42 20.26
CA SER A 126 0.84 -15.86 20.79
C SER A 126 0.87 -14.32 20.93
N LEU A 127 2.02 -13.66 20.67
CA LEU A 127 2.24 -12.23 20.90
C LEU A 127 2.32 -11.43 19.58
N VAL A 128 1.43 -11.74 18.64
CA VAL A 128 1.37 -11.08 17.32
C VAL A 128 1.22 -9.54 17.39
N GLY A 129 0.79 -9.01 18.55
CA GLY A 129 0.52 -7.59 18.77
C GLY A 129 1.70 -6.72 19.24
N SER A 130 2.87 -7.28 19.53
CA SER A 130 3.97 -6.51 20.09
C SER A 130 4.82 -5.80 19.03
N GLU A 131 5.39 -4.63 19.39
CA GLU A 131 6.35 -3.93 18.56
C GLU A 131 7.59 -4.79 18.27
N ASN A 132 7.98 -5.60 19.24
CA ASN A 132 9.05 -6.57 19.11
C ASN A 132 8.76 -7.59 18.01
N PHE A 133 7.52 -8.06 17.85
CA PHE A 133 7.15 -8.99 16.80
C PHE A 133 7.25 -8.33 15.40
N ARG A 134 6.86 -7.06 15.26
CA ARG A 134 7.05 -6.30 14.00
C ARG A 134 8.51 -6.15 13.63
N ASN A 135 9.36 -5.81 14.60
CA ASN A 135 10.79 -5.69 14.40
C ASN A 135 11.42 -7.05 14.06
N LEU A 136 10.97 -8.10 14.72
CA LEU A 136 11.39 -9.48 14.48
C LEU A 136 11.03 -9.91 13.04
N LEU A 137 9.81 -9.65 12.57
CA LEU A 137 9.40 -9.92 11.18
C LEU A 137 10.29 -9.21 10.16
N LEU A 138 10.61 -7.95 10.39
CA LEU A 138 11.47 -7.17 9.49
C LEU A 138 12.92 -7.66 9.51
N THR A 139 13.38 -8.21 10.65
CA THR A 139 14.73 -8.77 10.78
C THR A 139 14.82 -10.17 10.17
N PHE A 140 13.79 -11.00 10.37
CA PHE A 140 13.75 -12.37 9.82
C PHE A 140 13.42 -12.44 8.33
N ALA A 141 12.73 -11.44 7.79
CA ALA A 141 12.55 -11.34 6.36
C ALA A 141 13.85 -10.78 5.73
N GLU A 142 14.77 -11.68 5.39
CA GLU A 142 15.98 -11.36 4.61
C GLU A 142 15.67 -10.65 3.29
N ASP A 143 14.43 -10.75 2.85
CA ASP A 143 13.92 -10.16 1.61
C ASP A 143 12.63 -9.39 1.87
N ILE A 144 12.68 -8.07 1.64
CA ILE A 144 11.54 -7.16 1.87
C ILE A 144 10.32 -7.51 1.01
N ARG A 145 10.52 -8.20 -0.13
CA ARG A 145 9.45 -8.68 -1.00
C ARG A 145 8.50 -9.62 -0.27
N VAL A 146 9.02 -10.41 0.69
CA VAL A 146 8.21 -11.28 1.54
C VAL A 146 7.21 -10.47 2.37
N ILE A 147 7.68 -9.41 3.03
CA ILE A 147 6.79 -8.54 3.85
C ILE A 147 5.74 -7.86 2.99
N ILE A 148 6.10 -7.40 1.81
CA ILE A 148 5.15 -6.79 0.88
C ILE A 148 4.09 -7.79 0.42
N LEU A 149 4.48 -9.01 0.06
CA LEU A 149 3.53 -10.07 -0.30
C LEU A 149 2.57 -10.40 0.85
N MET A 150 3.07 -10.44 2.08
CA MET A 150 2.22 -10.62 3.27
C MET A 150 1.18 -9.50 3.42
N ILE A 151 1.60 -8.24 3.24
CA ILE A 151 0.70 -7.08 3.35
C ILE A 151 -0.36 -7.12 2.25
N VAL A 152 0.04 -7.44 1.02
CA VAL A 152 -0.87 -7.51 -0.13
C VAL A 152 -1.84 -8.69 0.00
N ASP A 153 -1.37 -9.87 0.43
CA ASP A 153 -2.23 -11.02 0.73
C ASP A 153 -3.23 -10.70 1.85
N ARG A 154 -2.79 -9.99 2.88
CA ARG A 154 -3.69 -9.56 3.96
C ARG A 154 -4.75 -8.58 3.47
N LEU A 155 -4.42 -7.66 2.57
CA LEU A 155 -5.40 -6.76 1.96
C LEU A 155 -6.39 -7.55 1.08
N ALA A 156 -5.93 -8.53 0.30
CA ALA A 156 -6.79 -9.42 -0.47
C ALA A 156 -7.77 -10.18 0.44
N LEU A 157 -7.28 -10.70 1.57
CA LEU A 157 -8.12 -11.34 2.58
C LEU A 157 -9.18 -10.37 3.13
N MET A 158 -8.78 -9.18 3.55
CA MET A 158 -9.71 -8.17 4.10
C MET A 158 -10.83 -7.81 3.12
N ARG A 159 -10.51 -7.70 1.83
CA ARG A 159 -11.55 -7.47 0.80
C ARG A 159 -12.49 -8.65 0.66
N ALA A 160 -11.97 -9.89 0.76
CA ALA A 160 -12.75 -11.10 0.54
C ALA A 160 -13.71 -11.42 1.70
N ILE A 161 -13.36 -11.08 2.94
CA ILE A 161 -14.15 -11.42 4.14
C ILE A 161 -15.26 -10.41 4.49
N ASN A 162 -15.52 -9.42 3.63
CA ASN A 162 -16.49 -8.33 3.91
C ASN A 162 -17.91 -8.82 4.27
N HIS A 163 -18.30 -10.00 3.81
CA HIS A 163 -19.63 -10.59 4.07
C HIS A 163 -19.53 -11.96 4.74
N HIS A 164 -18.41 -12.23 5.41
CA HIS A 164 -18.23 -13.49 6.11
C HIS A 164 -19.18 -13.58 7.33
N PRO A 165 -19.91 -14.71 7.50
CA PRO A 165 -20.96 -14.82 8.55
C PRO A 165 -20.39 -14.80 9.97
N ASN A 166 -19.17 -15.29 10.18
CA ASN A 166 -18.53 -15.28 11.49
C ASN A 166 -17.84 -13.93 11.74
N GLN A 167 -18.54 -13.04 12.43
CA GLN A 167 -18.04 -11.69 12.75
C GLN A 167 -16.82 -11.72 13.67
N GLN A 168 -16.67 -12.71 14.53
CA GLN A 168 -15.50 -12.83 15.41
C GLN A 168 -14.23 -13.02 14.58
N TYR A 169 -14.26 -13.90 13.58
CA TYR A 169 -13.11 -14.10 12.68
C TYR A 169 -12.75 -12.84 11.91
N VAL A 170 -13.76 -12.09 11.45
CA VAL A 170 -13.56 -10.82 10.75
C VAL A 170 -12.90 -9.79 11.66
N ASN A 171 -13.38 -9.68 12.92
CA ASN A 171 -12.82 -8.77 13.91
C ASN A 171 -11.38 -9.14 14.28
N ASP A 172 -11.07 -10.40 14.46
CA ASP A 172 -9.70 -10.87 14.77
C ASP A 172 -8.71 -10.44 13.68
N VAL A 173 -9.09 -10.60 12.39
CA VAL A 173 -8.27 -10.14 11.28
C VAL A 173 -8.15 -8.62 11.26
N ALA A 174 -9.24 -7.89 11.51
CA ALA A 174 -9.25 -6.44 11.52
C ALA A 174 -8.35 -5.87 12.63
N TYR A 175 -8.37 -6.46 13.81
CA TYR A 175 -7.45 -6.10 14.90
C TYR A 175 -6.01 -6.38 14.51
N GLU A 176 -5.71 -7.58 14.01
CA GLU A 176 -4.37 -7.94 13.55
C GLU A 176 -3.86 -6.95 12.48
N VAL A 177 -4.71 -6.56 11.53
CA VAL A 177 -4.37 -5.58 10.52
C VAL A 177 -4.04 -4.21 11.13
N SER A 178 -4.81 -3.77 12.11
CA SER A 178 -4.63 -2.46 12.74
C SER A 178 -3.30 -2.33 13.46
N TYR A 179 -2.84 -3.36 14.19
CA TYR A 179 -1.62 -3.26 14.96
C TYR A 179 -0.37 -3.82 14.28
N LEU A 180 -0.51 -4.61 13.23
CA LEU A 180 0.63 -5.22 12.54
C LEU A 180 0.77 -4.75 11.10
N TYR A 181 -0.20 -5.07 10.23
CA TYR A 181 -0.04 -4.87 8.78
C TYR A 181 -0.11 -3.41 8.34
N ALA A 182 -1.01 -2.61 8.93
CA ALA A 182 -1.09 -1.20 8.61
C ALA A 182 0.17 -0.42 9.05
N PRO A 183 0.73 -0.65 10.27
CA PRO A 183 2.03 -0.10 10.65
C PRO A 183 3.20 -0.58 9.78
N LEU A 184 3.24 -1.86 9.36
CA LEU A 184 4.24 -2.36 8.42
C LEU A 184 4.13 -1.66 7.06
N ALA A 185 2.93 -1.54 6.52
CA ALA A 185 2.68 -0.82 5.27
C ALA A 185 3.12 0.66 5.36
N HIS A 186 2.84 1.32 6.49
CA HIS A 186 3.31 2.67 6.75
C HIS A 186 4.84 2.77 6.75
N ARG A 187 5.53 1.84 7.43
CA ARG A 187 7.00 1.82 7.52
C ARG A 187 7.64 1.61 6.15
N LEU A 188 7.01 0.81 5.29
CA LEU A 188 7.47 0.56 3.92
C LEU A 188 7.06 1.65 2.92
N GLY A 189 6.32 2.69 3.36
CA GLY A 189 5.86 3.77 2.50
C GLY A 189 4.67 3.41 1.61
N LEU A 190 3.98 2.29 1.87
CA LEU A 190 2.82 1.81 1.11
C LEU A 190 1.54 2.52 1.57
N TYR A 191 1.52 3.86 1.44
CA TYR A 191 0.48 4.69 2.06
C TYR A 191 -0.93 4.42 1.54
N GLY A 192 -1.10 4.08 0.25
CA GLY A 192 -2.38 3.72 -0.33
C GLY A 192 -2.93 2.43 0.27
N ILE A 193 -2.09 1.39 0.36
CA ILE A 193 -2.44 0.09 0.97
C ILE A 193 -2.71 0.27 2.48
N LYS A 194 -1.86 1.03 3.17
CA LYS A 194 -2.04 1.35 4.60
C LYS A 194 -3.40 1.98 4.87
N SER A 195 -3.78 2.99 4.07
CA SER A 195 -5.06 3.69 4.26
C SER A 195 -6.25 2.77 4.03
N GLU A 196 -6.19 1.89 3.02
CA GLU A 196 -7.25 0.92 2.75
C GLU A 196 -7.36 -0.15 3.83
N LEU A 197 -6.23 -0.66 4.34
CA LEU A 197 -6.21 -1.59 5.47
C LEU A 197 -6.85 -0.98 6.73
N GLU A 198 -6.54 0.28 7.04
CA GLU A 198 -7.14 0.99 8.17
C GLU A 198 -8.64 1.25 7.98
N ASP A 199 -9.06 1.62 6.76
CA ASP A 199 -10.48 1.85 6.45
C ASP A 199 -11.28 0.56 6.56
N LEU A 200 -10.77 -0.56 6.05
CA LEU A 200 -11.41 -1.87 6.19
C LEU A 200 -11.43 -2.34 7.65
N SER A 201 -10.35 -2.10 8.42
CA SER A 201 -10.32 -2.41 9.85
C SER A 201 -11.39 -1.63 10.60
N LEU A 202 -11.51 -0.32 10.37
CA LEU A 202 -12.57 0.50 10.98
C LEU A 202 -13.97 0.02 10.57
N LYS A 203 -14.15 -0.33 9.29
CA LYS A 203 -15.42 -0.85 8.77
C LYS A 203 -15.87 -2.11 9.49
N TYR A 204 -14.92 -2.99 9.86
CA TYR A 204 -15.23 -4.26 10.51
C TYR A 204 -15.38 -4.14 12.01
N THR A 205 -14.57 -3.30 12.66
CA THR A 205 -14.58 -3.13 14.11
C THR A 205 -15.57 -2.08 14.61
N ASN A 206 -15.92 -1.09 13.77
CA ASN A 206 -16.89 -0.04 14.09
C ASN A 206 -17.66 0.41 12.84
N ARG A 207 -18.57 -0.47 12.41
CA ARG A 207 -19.34 -0.30 11.16
C ARG A 207 -20.21 0.95 11.18
N GLU A 208 -20.77 1.28 12.34
CA GLU A 208 -21.64 2.45 12.50
C GLU A 208 -20.88 3.74 12.17
N VAL A 209 -19.76 3.98 12.85
CA VAL A 209 -18.91 5.15 12.61
C VAL A 209 -18.40 5.20 11.17
N PHE A 210 -17.96 4.05 10.63
CA PHE A 210 -17.53 3.98 9.24
C PHE A 210 -18.64 4.43 8.29
N THR A 211 -19.86 3.93 8.49
CA THR A 211 -21.01 4.24 7.63
C THR A 211 -21.43 5.70 7.75
N GLN A 212 -21.47 6.25 8.97
CA GLN A 212 -21.78 7.66 9.21
C GLN A 212 -20.80 8.59 8.48
N ILE A 213 -19.48 8.34 8.62
CA ILE A 213 -18.47 9.16 7.93
C ILE A 213 -18.56 8.99 6.42
N ALA A 214 -18.74 7.76 5.91
CA ALA A 214 -18.89 7.50 4.47
C ALA A 214 -20.12 8.19 3.89
N HIS A 215 -21.26 8.17 4.58
CA HIS A 215 -22.48 8.83 4.17
C HIS A 215 -22.28 10.36 4.09
N LYS A 216 -21.72 10.97 5.13
CA LYS A 216 -21.45 12.41 5.15
C LYS A 216 -20.46 12.83 4.06
N LEU A 217 -19.42 12.01 3.80
CA LEU A 217 -18.49 12.25 2.69
C LEU A 217 -19.20 12.15 1.33
N ASN A 218 -20.18 11.28 1.17
CA ASN A 218 -20.92 11.15 -0.07
C ASN A 218 -21.89 12.33 -0.26
N GLU A 219 -22.64 12.72 0.77
CA GLU A 219 -23.56 13.87 0.74
C GLU A 219 -22.86 15.17 0.36
N THR A 220 -21.67 15.40 0.92
CA THR A 220 -20.90 16.63 0.68
C THR A 220 -20.00 16.55 -0.54
N LYS A 221 -20.04 15.49 -1.33
CA LYS A 221 -19.10 15.28 -2.45
C LYS A 221 -19.17 16.41 -3.47
N ALA A 222 -20.35 16.73 -3.97
CA ALA A 222 -20.52 17.76 -5.01
C ALA A 222 -20.01 19.13 -4.55
N SER A 223 -20.35 19.55 -3.33
CA SER A 223 -19.88 20.82 -2.77
C SER A 223 -18.37 20.85 -2.53
N ARG A 224 -17.79 19.71 -2.13
CA ARG A 224 -16.33 19.58 -1.98
C ARG A 224 -15.61 19.65 -3.33
N ASP A 225 -16.13 18.94 -4.33
CA ASP A 225 -15.52 18.94 -5.66
C ASP A 225 -15.57 20.33 -6.29
N ALA A 226 -16.69 21.07 -6.12
CA ALA A 226 -16.81 22.47 -6.52
C ALA A 226 -15.79 23.37 -5.79
N TYR A 227 -15.71 23.26 -4.46
CA TYR A 227 -14.74 24.02 -3.66
C TYR A 227 -13.29 23.74 -4.08
N ILE A 228 -12.94 22.48 -4.31
CA ILE A 228 -11.60 22.10 -4.78
C ILE A 228 -11.33 22.68 -6.18
N ALA A 229 -12.32 22.67 -7.07
CA ALA A 229 -12.18 23.25 -8.41
C ALA A 229 -11.95 24.77 -8.34
N ASP A 230 -12.68 25.49 -7.48
CA ASP A 230 -12.52 26.92 -7.28
C ASP A 230 -11.16 27.26 -6.68
N PHE A 231 -10.67 26.46 -5.75
CA PHE A 231 -9.32 26.60 -5.19
C PHE A 231 -8.23 26.36 -6.25
N ILE A 232 -8.39 25.30 -7.06
CA ILE A 232 -7.39 24.89 -8.07
C ILE A 232 -7.30 25.88 -9.22
N LYS A 233 -8.42 26.46 -9.66
CA LYS A 233 -8.50 27.30 -10.87
C LYS A 233 -7.45 28.42 -10.90
N PRO A 234 -7.34 29.32 -9.91
CA PRO A 234 -6.35 30.39 -9.90
C PRO A 234 -4.91 29.86 -9.73
N VAL A 235 -4.69 28.81 -8.92
CA VAL A 235 -3.37 28.18 -8.75
C VAL A 235 -2.89 27.64 -10.08
N LYS A 236 -3.75 26.92 -10.80
CA LYS A 236 -3.45 26.38 -12.13
C LYS A 236 -3.03 27.46 -13.10
N ALA A 237 -3.81 28.54 -13.22
CA ALA A 237 -3.51 29.65 -14.10
C ALA A 237 -2.13 30.27 -13.82
N LYS A 238 -1.77 30.42 -12.53
CA LYS A 238 -0.49 31.02 -12.14
C LYS A 238 0.69 30.06 -12.42
N LEU A 239 0.53 28.76 -12.15
CA LEU A 239 1.55 27.75 -12.49
C LEU A 239 1.78 27.66 -14.00
N GLU A 240 0.71 27.77 -14.82
CA GLU A 240 0.80 27.82 -16.29
C GLU A 240 1.52 29.08 -16.78
N GLN A 241 1.24 30.23 -16.16
CA GLN A 241 1.92 31.51 -16.47
C GLN A 241 3.43 31.42 -16.22
N GLU A 242 3.87 30.74 -15.18
CA GLU A 242 5.28 30.51 -14.85
C GLU A 242 5.92 29.40 -15.72
N GLY A 243 5.17 28.84 -16.68
CA GLY A 243 5.67 27.82 -17.62
C GLY A 243 5.91 26.44 -17.02
N LEU A 244 5.34 26.16 -15.83
CA LEU A 244 5.47 24.86 -15.17
C LEU A 244 4.62 23.80 -15.89
N LYS A 245 5.15 22.60 -16.01
CA LYS A 245 4.41 21.41 -16.44
C LYS A 245 3.97 20.63 -15.21
N PHE A 246 2.69 20.44 -15.04
CA PHE A 246 2.14 19.84 -13.82
C PHE A 246 0.80 19.14 -14.02
N GLU A 247 0.43 18.33 -13.06
CA GLU A 247 -0.92 17.78 -12.84
C GLU A 247 -1.38 18.18 -11.43
N ILE A 248 -2.65 18.59 -11.27
CA ILE A 248 -3.24 18.84 -9.96
C ILE A 248 -4.34 17.82 -9.71
N LYS A 249 -4.28 17.16 -8.54
CA LYS A 249 -5.28 16.19 -8.08
C LYS A 249 -5.89 16.62 -6.76
N GLY A 250 -7.21 16.64 -6.67
CA GLY A 250 -7.91 16.65 -5.40
C GLY A 250 -7.76 15.30 -4.70
N ARG A 251 -7.58 15.30 -3.38
CA ARG A 251 -7.50 14.11 -2.57
C ARG A 251 -8.44 14.18 -1.37
N THR A 252 -9.34 13.21 -1.24
CA THR A 252 -10.10 13.01 -0.01
C THR A 252 -9.29 12.15 0.96
N LYS A 253 -9.29 12.51 2.24
CA LYS A 253 -8.65 11.70 3.29
C LYS A 253 -9.43 10.41 3.50
N SER A 254 -8.73 9.35 3.93
CA SER A 254 -9.35 8.07 4.29
C SER A 254 -10.30 8.24 5.49
N ILE A 255 -11.34 7.42 5.56
CA ILE A 255 -12.36 7.43 6.62
C ILE A 255 -11.70 7.23 7.99
N SER A 256 -10.76 6.31 8.09
CA SER A 256 -9.98 6.04 9.30
C SER A 256 -9.16 7.27 9.75
N SER A 257 -8.56 8.00 8.80
CA SER A 257 -7.83 9.24 9.09
C SER A 257 -8.74 10.35 9.61
N ILE A 258 -9.95 10.45 9.05
CA ILE A 258 -10.98 11.39 9.53
C ILE A 258 -11.40 11.00 10.94
N TRP A 259 -11.74 9.73 11.17
CA TRP A 259 -12.12 9.23 12.50
C TRP A 259 -11.04 9.50 13.56
N ASN A 260 -9.77 9.24 13.24
CA ASN A 260 -8.67 9.50 14.16
C ASN A 260 -8.54 11.00 14.51
N LYS A 261 -8.83 11.90 13.55
CA LYS A 261 -8.88 13.34 13.81
C LYS A 261 -10.07 13.73 14.69
N MET A 262 -11.27 13.17 14.42
CA MET A 262 -12.46 13.40 15.25
C MET A 262 -12.17 13.05 16.72
N LYS A 263 -11.59 11.88 16.96
CA LYS A 263 -11.20 11.44 18.30
C LYS A 263 -10.18 12.38 18.95
N LYS A 264 -9.14 12.78 18.21
CA LYS A 264 -8.05 13.63 18.74
C LYS A 264 -8.50 15.06 19.03
N GLN A 265 -9.37 15.61 18.17
CA GLN A 265 -9.87 17.00 18.29
C GLN A 265 -11.16 17.09 19.11
N LYS A 266 -11.78 15.95 19.44
CA LYS A 266 -13.11 15.87 20.09
C LYS A 266 -14.18 16.67 19.33
N ASN A 267 -14.09 16.67 17.99
CA ASN A 267 -14.97 17.42 17.10
C ASN A 267 -15.75 16.48 16.20
N ASP A 268 -16.93 16.92 15.77
CA ASP A 268 -17.71 16.28 14.72
C ASP A 268 -17.06 16.45 13.35
N ILE A 269 -17.46 15.63 12.38
CA ILE A 269 -16.90 15.64 11.02
C ILE A 269 -17.01 17.01 10.35
N GLU A 270 -18.07 17.78 10.66
CA GLU A 270 -18.33 19.11 10.11
C GLU A 270 -17.30 20.15 10.54
N ASN A 271 -16.71 19.96 11.72
CA ASN A 271 -15.72 20.85 12.32
C ASN A 271 -14.28 20.37 12.09
N ILE A 272 -14.07 19.34 11.26
CA ILE A 272 -12.72 18.89 10.93
C ILE A 272 -12.14 19.77 9.84
N TYR A 273 -11.17 20.56 10.24
CA TYR A 273 -10.28 21.26 9.32
C TYR A 273 -9.41 20.26 8.57
N ASP A 274 -9.06 20.50 7.31
CA ASP A 274 -8.23 19.64 6.42
C ASP A 274 -8.93 18.37 5.87
N LEU A 275 -10.23 18.38 5.65
CA LEU A 275 -10.88 17.35 4.84
C LEU A 275 -10.40 17.38 3.39
N PHE A 276 -9.92 18.55 2.96
CA PHE A 276 -9.46 18.83 1.60
C PHE A 276 -7.94 18.78 1.54
N ALA A 277 -7.43 18.05 0.61
CA ALA A 277 -6.04 18.09 0.22
C ALA A 277 -5.96 18.17 -1.29
N ILE A 278 -5.07 18.99 -1.81
CA ILE A 278 -4.68 18.97 -3.21
C ILE A 278 -3.24 18.51 -3.34
N ARG A 279 -2.95 17.94 -4.48
CA ARG A 279 -1.61 17.51 -4.82
C ARG A 279 -1.21 18.12 -6.13
N ILE A 280 -0.09 18.86 -6.13
CA ILE A 280 0.55 19.40 -7.31
C ILE A 280 1.71 18.48 -7.65
N ILE A 281 1.66 17.86 -8.83
CA ILE A 281 2.65 16.91 -9.33
C ILE A 281 3.35 17.55 -10.51
N LEU A 282 4.63 17.92 -10.33
CA LEU A 282 5.44 18.61 -11.34
C LEU A 282 6.10 17.61 -12.27
N ASP A 283 6.04 17.89 -13.57
CA ASP A 283 6.71 17.12 -14.64
C ASP A 283 8.04 17.77 -15.00
N VAL A 284 9.05 17.51 -14.20
CA VAL A 284 10.34 18.19 -14.28
C VAL A 284 11.49 17.19 -14.17
N PRO A 285 12.67 17.46 -14.80
CA PRO A 285 13.84 16.63 -14.65
C PRO A 285 14.37 16.67 -13.21
N LYS A 286 15.08 15.62 -12.81
CA LYS A 286 15.53 15.38 -11.43
C LYS A 286 16.34 16.55 -10.86
N GLU A 287 17.17 17.17 -11.68
CA GLU A 287 18.05 18.26 -11.30
C GLU A 287 17.29 19.54 -10.91
N ARG A 288 16.07 19.70 -11.41
CA ARG A 288 15.20 20.85 -11.17
C ARG A 288 14.08 20.58 -10.16
N GLU A 289 13.87 19.33 -9.75
CA GLU A 289 12.73 18.93 -8.89
C GLU A 289 12.60 19.82 -7.64
N LYS A 290 13.70 20.03 -6.92
CA LYS A 290 13.68 20.81 -5.68
C LYS A 290 13.31 22.28 -5.94
N ASN A 291 13.94 22.90 -6.92
CA ASN A 291 13.73 24.31 -7.26
C ASN A 291 12.28 24.55 -7.71
N GLU A 292 11.77 23.70 -8.58
CA GLU A 292 10.40 23.82 -9.10
C GLU A 292 9.33 23.53 -8.02
N CYS A 293 9.60 22.63 -7.08
CA CYS A 293 8.72 22.41 -5.96
C CYS A 293 8.65 23.65 -5.03
N TRP A 294 9.78 24.32 -4.80
CA TRP A 294 9.81 25.56 -4.02
C TRP A 294 9.18 26.74 -4.78
N LEU A 295 9.32 26.80 -6.10
CA LEU A 295 8.62 27.78 -6.93
C LEU A 295 7.10 27.59 -6.83
N ALA A 296 6.62 26.36 -6.99
CA ALA A 296 5.19 26.06 -6.83
C ALA A 296 4.69 26.37 -5.40
N TYR A 297 5.52 26.17 -4.37
CA TYR A 297 5.22 26.59 -2.99
C TYR A 297 5.06 28.10 -2.89
N SER A 298 6.00 28.87 -3.45
CA SER A 298 5.93 30.37 -3.46
C SER A 298 4.63 30.83 -4.11
N ILE A 299 4.31 30.30 -5.29
CA ILE A 299 3.08 30.63 -6.02
C ILE A 299 1.83 30.41 -5.17
N VAL A 300 1.73 29.27 -4.50
CA VAL A 300 0.58 28.95 -3.65
C VAL A 300 0.50 29.87 -2.44
N THR A 301 1.62 30.21 -1.82
CA THR A 301 1.67 31.04 -0.61
C THR A 301 1.54 32.54 -0.89
N ASP A 302 1.83 32.99 -2.10
CA ASP A 302 1.51 34.33 -2.55
C ASP A 302 -0.01 34.55 -2.73
N MET A 303 -0.72 33.49 -3.12
CA MET A 303 -2.17 33.53 -3.35
C MET A 303 -2.98 33.29 -2.10
N TYR A 304 -2.51 32.41 -1.22
CA TYR A 304 -3.23 31.95 -0.03
C TYR A 304 -2.34 32.01 1.20
N ARG A 305 -2.84 32.64 2.26
CA ARG A 305 -2.09 32.80 3.52
C ARG A 305 -1.70 31.43 4.11
N PRO A 306 -0.40 31.12 4.24
CA PRO A 306 0.04 29.86 4.80
C PRO A 306 -0.06 29.84 6.33
N ASN A 307 -0.15 28.62 6.89
CA ASN A 307 0.11 28.35 8.29
C ASN A 307 1.56 27.81 8.46
N PRO A 308 2.50 28.66 8.91
CA PRO A 308 3.92 28.26 9.00
C PRO A 308 4.16 27.06 9.92
N SER A 309 3.36 26.90 10.99
CA SER A 309 3.51 25.79 11.94
C SER A 309 3.15 24.42 11.34
N ARG A 310 2.52 24.42 10.16
CA ARG A 310 2.11 23.20 9.45
C ARG A 310 2.90 22.93 8.18
N LEU A 311 3.98 23.68 7.93
CA LEU A 311 4.92 23.37 6.87
C LEU A 311 5.70 22.10 7.24
N LYS A 312 5.78 21.15 6.30
CA LYS A 312 6.59 19.94 6.40
C LYS A 312 7.47 19.84 5.16
N ASP A 313 8.75 20.08 5.37
CA ASP A 313 9.76 20.00 4.32
C ASP A 313 10.43 18.63 4.33
N TRP A 314 9.89 17.72 3.52
CA TRP A 314 10.51 16.44 3.23
C TRP A 314 11.27 16.43 1.90
N LEU A 315 11.48 17.58 1.27
CA LEU A 315 12.40 17.72 0.15
C LEU A 315 13.84 17.91 0.62
N SER A 316 14.03 18.72 1.66
CA SER A 316 15.34 18.96 2.23
C SER A 316 15.81 17.79 3.10
N ILE A 317 14.89 17.16 3.84
CA ILE A 317 15.14 16.00 4.71
C ILE A 317 14.11 14.91 4.39
N PRO A 318 14.40 14.04 3.41
CA PRO A 318 13.51 12.94 3.08
C PRO A 318 13.27 12.00 4.26
N LYS A 319 12.09 11.36 4.32
CA LYS A 319 11.82 10.34 5.32
C LYS A 319 12.69 9.09 5.09
N SER A 320 12.88 8.28 6.12
CA SER A 320 13.68 7.05 6.06
C SER A 320 13.22 6.05 5.00
N ASN A 321 11.95 6.12 4.57
CA ASN A 321 11.38 5.30 3.49
C ASN A 321 11.50 5.95 2.11
N GLY A 322 12.29 7.02 1.96
CA GLY A 322 12.49 7.73 0.69
C GLY A 322 11.36 8.65 0.27
N TYR A 323 10.38 8.92 1.15
CA TYR A 323 9.31 9.87 0.84
C TYR A 323 9.82 11.31 0.79
N GLU A 324 9.56 11.98 -0.33
CA GLU A 324 9.91 13.38 -0.60
C GLU A 324 8.65 14.16 -0.98
N SER A 325 8.39 15.31 -0.36
CA SER A 325 7.27 16.22 -0.69
C SER A 325 7.34 17.48 0.17
N LEU A 326 6.84 18.61 -0.33
CA LEU A 326 6.46 19.75 0.52
C LEU A 326 4.99 19.61 0.89
N HIS A 327 4.65 19.82 2.17
CA HIS A 327 3.27 19.94 2.62
C HIS A 327 3.09 21.26 3.30
N ILE A 328 2.10 22.03 2.86
CA ILE A 328 1.68 23.29 3.45
C ILE A 328 0.18 23.25 3.68
N THR A 329 -0.26 23.91 4.73
CA THR A 329 -1.68 24.17 4.96
C THR A 329 -1.92 25.66 4.76
N VAL A 330 -2.85 26.03 3.91
CA VAL A 330 -3.17 27.41 3.57
C VAL A 330 -4.65 27.72 3.84
N TYR A 331 -4.96 28.99 4.05
CA TYR A 331 -6.32 29.50 4.06
C TYR A 331 -6.81 29.68 2.62
N GLY A 332 -7.74 28.81 2.23
CA GLY A 332 -8.40 28.88 0.92
C GLY A 332 -9.66 29.77 0.95
N PRO A 333 -10.46 29.74 -0.12
CA PRO A 333 -11.76 30.37 -0.18
C PRO A 333 -12.64 30.01 1.02
N GLU A 334 -13.58 30.87 1.40
CA GLU A 334 -14.51 30.66 2.51
C GLU A 334 -13.82 30.40 3.87
N ASN A 335 -12.56 30.85 4.03
CA ASN A 335 -11.75 30.65 5.24
C ASN A 335 -11.57 29.17 5.65
N LYS A 336 -11.58 28.26 4.68
CA LYS A 336 -11.33 26.84 4.93
C LYS A 336 -9.86 26.50 4.76
N TRP A 337 -9.35 25.67 5.65
CA TRP A 337 -7.99 25.15 5.54
C TRP A 337 -7.86 24.10 4.42
N VAL A 338 -6.88 24.28 3.56
CA VAL A 338 -6.52 23.34 2.47
C VAL A 338 -5.09 22.87 2.67
N GLU A 339 -4.88 21.57 2.72
CA GLU A 339 -3.54 20.97 2.67
C GLU A 339 -3.09 20.86 1.21
N VAL A 340 -1.95 21.48 0.89
CA VAL A 340 -1.33 21.41 -0.44
C VAL A 340 -0.07 20.54 -0.34
N GLN A 341 0.00 19.47 -1.15
CA GLN A 341 1.15 18.60 -1.27
C GLN A 341 1.82 18.86 -2.62
N ILE A 342 3.11 19.21 -2.61
CA ILE A 342 3.87 19.56 -3.80
C ILE A 342 5.03 18.56 -3.95
N ARG A 343 5.15 17.96 -5.12
CA ARG A 343 6.18 16.98 -5.43
C ARG A 343 6.34 16.75 -6.93
N SER A 344 7.47 16.19 -7.38
CA SER A 344 7.66 15.79 -8.78
C SER A 344 6.94 14.48 -9.11
N LYS A 345 6.83 14.13 -10.38
CA LYS A 345 6.34 12.81 -10.84
C LYS A 345 7.14 11.65 -10.24
N ARG A 346 8.48 11.77 -10.18
CA ARG A 346 9.32 10.75 -9.54
C ARG A 346 8.97 10.57 -8.06
N MET A 347 8.87 11.66 -7.33
CA MET A 347 8.50 11.67 -5.91
C MET A 347 7.08 11.12 -5.70
N ASP A 348 6.17 11.39 -6.63
CA ASP A 348 4.79 10.85 -6.58
C ASP A 348 4.79 9.33 -6.72
N VAL A 349 5.57 8.79 -7.64
CA VAL A 349 5.74 7.32 -7.78
C VAL A 349 6.30 6.70 -6.51
N ILE A 350 7.31 7.31 -5.88
CA ILE A 350 7.87 6.84 -4.60
C ILE A 350 6.83 6.94 -3.49
N ALA A 351 6.06 8.02 -3.43
CA ALA A 351 5.03 8.22 -2.42
C ALA A 351 3.85 7.24 -2.57
N GLU A 352 3.50 6.81 -3.78
CA GLU A 352 2.41 5.86 -4.02
C GLU A 352 2.87 4.40 -3.84
N LYS A 353 4.09 4.06 -4.28
CA LYS A 353 4.61 2.69 -4.30
C LYS A 353 5.58 2.37 -3.16
N GLY A 354 5.99 3.36 -2.38
CA GLY A 354 6.94 3.19 -1.30
C GLY A 354 8.26 2.57 -1.77
N LEU A 355 8.83 1.70 -0.95
CA LEU A 355 10.08 0.99 -1.30
C LEU A 355 9.95 0.10 -2.54
N ALA A 356 8.74 -0.27 -2.96
CA ALA A 356 8.52 -1.02 -4.19
C ALA A 356 8.89 -0.22 -5.45
N ALA A 357 8.86 1.12 -5.40
CA ALA A 357 9.29 1.97 -6.51
C ALA A 357 10.77 1.77 -6.89
N HIS A 358 11.62 1.41 -5.94
CA HIS A 358 13.05 1.24 -6.16
C HIS A 358 13.41 -0.01 -6.99
N TRP A 359 12.49 -0.98 -7.14
CA TRP A 359 12.80 -2.21 -7.89
C TRP A 359 12.69 -2.06 -9.39
N LYS A 360 11.83 -1.18 -9.90
CA LYS A 360 11.80 -0.85 -11.35
C LYS A 360 13.13 -0.28 -11.86
N TYR A 361 13.93 0.35 -10.97
CA TYR A 361 15.20 0.98 -11.32
C TYR A 361 16.43 0.11 -11.01
N LYS A 362 16.26 -1.06 -10.36
CA LYS A 362 17.37 -1.94 -9.95
C LYS A 362 17.44 -3.26 -10.70
N GLY A 363 16.78 -3.40 -11.84
CA GLY A 363 16.92 -4.58 -12.72
C GLY A 363 18.36 -4.87 -13.14
N ASP A 364 19.33 -3.95 -12.84
CA ASP A 364 20.73 -4.06 -13.26
C ASP A 364 21.78 -3.89 -12.15
N ARG A 365 21.44 -3.80 -10.87
CA ARG A 365 22.46 -3.70 -9.81
C ARG A 365 22.17 -4.52 -8.57
N LYS A 366 23.16 -5.34 -8.19
CA LYS A 366 23.29 -6.22 -7.01
C LYS A 366 22.60 -5.72 -5.75
N SER A 367 21.99 -6.67 -5.02
CA SER A 367 21.34 -6.54 -3.72
C SER A 367 22.04 -5.52 -2.82
N THR A 368 21.32 -4.47 -2.44
CA THR A 368 21.76 -3.58 -1.37
C THR A 368 21.27 -4.17 -0.05
N ARG A 369 22.21 -4.70 0.74
CA ARG A 369 21.98 -4.97 2.16
C ARG A 369 21.46 -3.70 2.81
N LEU A 370 20.35 -3.79 3.51
CA LEU A 370 19.96 -2.81 4.50
C LEU A 370 21.03 -2.80 5.58
N ASN A 371 22.01 -1.91 5.46
CA ASN A 371 22.93 -1.65 6.54
C ASN A 371 22.14 -1.04 7.69
N SER A 372 22.03 -1.79 8.77
CA SER A 372 21.63 -1.35 10.10
C SER A 372 22.70 -0.42 10.66
N SER A 373 22.68 0.85 10.27
CA SER A 373 23.44 1.90 10.94
C SER A 373 22.57 2.57 12.00
N HIS A 374 22.28 1.86 13.07
CA HIS A 374 21.87 2.44 14.34
C HIS A 374 22.67 1.79 15.47
N SER A 375 23.95 2.19 15.59
CA SER A 375 24.68 2.09 16.83
C SER A 375 25.82 3.11 16.83
N HIS A 376 25.49 4.35 17.15
CA HIS A 376 26.41 5.27 17.79
C HIS A 376 25.62 6.04 18.86
N ALA A 377 25.43 5.36 19.98
CA ALA A 377 25.29 6.05 21.25
C ALA A 377 26.62 6.78 21.51
N SER A 378 26.62 8.09 21.41
CA SER A 378 27.75 8.90 21.83
C SER A 378 27.95 8.75 23.33
N ARG A 379 29.01 8.08 23.74
CA ARG A 379 29.58 8.22 25.07
C ARG A 379 30.12 9.64 25.18
N MET A 380 29.47 10.46 25.97
CA MET A 380 30.14 11.65 26.51
C MET A 380 31.17 11.22 27.54
N PRO A 381 32.40 11.73 27.51
CA PRO A 381 33.35 11.53 28.60
C PRO A 381 32.95 12.41 29.78
N ALA A 382 32.86 11.79 30.95
CA ALA A 382 32.92 12.48 32.24
C ALA A 382 34.33 12.98 32.43
N SER A 383 34.51 14.27 32.64
CA SER A 383 35.69 14.80 33.25
C SER A 383 35.46 16.15 33.90
N ALA A 384 35.72 16.13 35.20
CA ALA A 384 36.26 17.15 36.10
C ALA A 384 35.50 18.48 36.21
#